data_3dc77eafb0e861e50f299ae13e38926e
#
_entry.id   3dc77eafb0e861e50f299ae13e38926e
#
_cell.length_a   1.000
_cell.length_b   1.000
_cell.length_c   1.000
_cell.angle_alpha   90.00
_cell.angle_beta   90.00
_cell.angle_gamma   90.00
#
_symmetry.space_group_name_H-M   'P 1'
#
loop_
_entity.id
_entity.type
_entity.pdbx_description
1 polymer ?
#
loop_
_entity_poly.entity_id
_entity_poly.type
_entity_poly.pdbx_seq_one_letter_code
_entity_poly.pdbx_strand_id
1 'polypeptide(L)'
;MNFKALLIFVAIAFSSPSWAETDSLNLDASDTASQSEVPPAADQQWKSDIALIIDKAYELTGIKYKLGGSRPETGFDCSQFVKYVFEQALNLSLPPSARSLSKMGETIKFEDLQPGDLVFFNTRKSRFSHVGIYVGNNEFIHAPRTGKTIRVESLTKNYWLKRFNGATRVDPKETL
;
A
#
# COMPACT_ATOMS: atom_id res chain seq x y z
N MET A 1 -38.50 16.85 49.92
CA MET A 1 -37.95 16.94 51.29
C MET A 1 -36.56 17.51 51.16
N ASN A 2 -36.40 18.70 51.78
CA ASN A 2 -35.20 19.56 51.80
C ASN A 2 -34.10 18.97 52.66
N PHE A 3 -32.85 19.30 52.32
CA PHE A 3 -31.74 19.67 53.23
C PHE A 3 -30.61 20.17 52.32
N LYS A 4 -30.38 21.42 52.17
CA LYS A 4 -29.72 22.57 52.81
C LYS A 4 -28.34 22.25 53.38
N ALA A 5 -27.35 22.80 52.67
CA ALA A 5 -26.26 23.69 53.12
C ALA A 5 -25.28 23.18 54.20
N LEU A 6 -23.97 23.29 53.90
CA LEU A 6 -23.10 24.18 54.73
C LEU A 6 -21.79 24.46 54.02
N LEU A 7 -21.57 25.75 53.77
CA LEU A 7 -20.26 26.37 53.42
C LEU A 7 -19.39 26.45 54.68
N ILE A 8 -18.13 26.08 54.57
CA ILE A 8 -17.12 26.56 55.54
C ILE A 8 -15.91 27.12 54.74
N PHE A 9 -15.81 28.43 54.74
CA PHE A 9 -14.64 29.20 54.40
C PHE A 9 -13.64 29.10 55.54
N VAL A 10 -12.40 28.74 55.28
CA VAL A 10 -11.26 29.04 56.15
C VAL A 10 -10.22 29.72 55.29
N ALA A 11 -10.12 31.04 55.50
CA ALA A 11 -9.03 31.85 55.05
C ALA A 11 -7.88 31.79 56.08
N ILE A 12 -6.71 31.41 55.68
CA ILE A 12 -5.50 31.65 56.46
C ILE A 12 -4.50 32.36 55.56
N ALA A 13 -4.33 33.65 55.88
CA ALA A 13 -3.24 34.48 55.38
C ALA A 13 -2.03 34.27 56.27
N PHE A 14 -0.87 34.06 55.69
CA PHE A 14 0.40 34.44 56.31
C PHE A 14 1.48 34.65 55.27
N SER A 15 1.82 35.91 55.13
CA SER A 15 3.12 36.62 55.03
C SER A 15 4.30 35.92 54.36
N SER A 16 4.79 36.63 53.34
CA SER A 16 6.10 36.51 52.72
C SER A 16 7.26 36.86 53.68
N PRO A 17 8.44 36.35 53.39
CA PRO A 17 9.56 37.25 53.25
C PRO A 17 10.30 37.08 51.89
N SER A 18 10.67 38.25 51.40
CA SER A 18 11.61 38.55 50.33
C SER A 18 13.00 38.02 50.65
N TRP A 19 13.59 37.25 49.73
CA TRP A 19 15.02 37.19 49.54
C TRP A 19 15.30 37.27 48.06
N ALA A 20 15.93 38.35 47.68
CA ALA A 20 16.63 38.46 46.41
C ALA A 20 17.95 37.69 46.53
N GLU A 21 18.29 36.93 45.49
CA GLU A 21 19.62 37.00 44.87
C GLU A 21 19.72 36.01 43.70
N THR A 22 19.99 36.58 42.58
CA THR A 22 20.71 36.15 41.41
C THR A 22 21.41 34.79 41.52
N ASP A 23 21.07 33.85 40.59
CA ASP A 23 22.12 33.40 39.68
C ASP A 23 21.54 32.71 38.42
N SER A 24 22.11 33.11 37.35
CA SER A 24 22.34 32.58 36.02
C SER A 24 21.81 31.22 35.64
N LEU A 25 21.03 31.25 34.52
CA LEU A 25 21.23 30.40 33.36
C LEU A 25 21.11 28.89 33.54
N ASN A 26 19.95 28.33 33.16
CA ASN A 26 19.97 27.41 32.05
C ASN A 26 18.52 27.23 31.53
N LEU A 27 18.23 27.88 30.43
CA LEU A 27 17.06 27.63 29.60
C LEU A 27 17.38 26.38 28.81
N ASP A 28 17.12 25.24 29.41
CA ASP A 28 16.94 24.00 28.64
C ASP A 28 15.43 23.84 28.37
N ALA A 29 14.98 24.63 27.42
CA ALA A 29 13.70 24.46 26.79
C ALA A 29 13.80 23.24 25.90
N SER A 30 13.67 22.04 26.47
CA SER A 30 13.31 20.86 25.70
C SER A 30 11.84 20.94 25.31
N ASP A 31 11.57 21.86 24.38
CA ASP A 31 10.39 21.81 23.55
C ASP A 31 10.46 20.49 22.77
N THR A 32 9.83 19.48 23.33
CA THR A 32 9.47 18.28 22.58
C THR A 32 8.32 18.68 21.67
N ALA A 33 8.64 19.48 20.65
CA ALA A 33 7.80 19.64 19.49
C ALA A 33 7.67 18.24 18.88
N SER A 34 6.47 17.68 19.00
CA SER A 34 6.03 16.55 18.21
C SER A 34 6.24 16.93 16.74
N GLN A 35 7.41 16.61 16.21
CA GLN A 35 7.68 16.67 14.79
C GLN A 35 6.81 15.60 14.18
N SER A 36 5.69 16.01 13.57
CA SER A 36 5.01 15.19 12.58
C SER A 36 6.03 14.99 11.46
N GLU A 37 6.71 13.83 11.48
CA GLU A 37 7.64 13.45 10.43
C GLU A 37 6.87 13.41 9.12
N VAL A 38 7.05 14.44 8.30
CA VAL A 38 6.61 14.43 6.91
C VAL A 38 7.40 13.29 6.24
N PRO A 39 6.73 12.26 5.70
CA PRO A 39 7.43 11.15 5.08
C PRO A 39 8.42 11.67 4.05
N PRO A 40 9.61 11.05 3.87
CA PRO A 40 10.55 11.43 2.83
C PRO A 40 9.84 11.55 1.49
N ALA A 41 10.23 12.51 0.66
CA ALA A 41 9.59 12.77 -0.64
C ALA A 41 9.50 11.50 -1.51
N ALA A 42 10.42 10.55 -1.31
CA ALA A 42 10.41 9.24 -1.96
C ALA A 42 9.20 8.38 -1.56
N ASP A 43 8.80 8.39 -0.28
CA ASP A 43 7.65 7.62 0.20
C ASP A 43 6.32 8.22 -0.26
N GLN A 44 6.26 9.54 -0.39
CA GLN A 44 5.08 10.22 -0.93
C GLN A 44 4.92 9.92 -2.42
N GLN A 45 6.01 9.94 -3.19
CA GLN A 45 5.99 9.60 -4.61
C GLN A 45 5.53 8.16 -4.82
N TRP A 46 6.09 7.20 -4.07
CA TRP A 46 5.69 5.80 -4.16
C TRP A 46 4.20 5.58 -3.85
N LYS A 47 3.65 6.25 -2.84
CA LYS A 47 2.21 6.20 -2.54
C LYS A 47 1.35 6.74 -3.67
N SER A 48 1.79 7.81 -4.32
CA SER A 48 1.12 8.36 -5.51
C SER A 48 1.15 7.37 -6.68
N ASP A 49 2.30 6.76 -6.94
CA ASP A 49 2.50 5.78 -8.00
C ASP A 49 1.62 4.54 -7.81
N ILE A 50 1.52 4.05 -6.57
CA ILE A 50 0.60 2.97 -6.22
C ILE A 50 -0.86 3.34 -6.53
N ALA A 51 -1.30 4.53 -6.15
CA ALA A 51 -2.66 4.97 -6.43
C ALA A 51 -2.96 4.96 -7.93
N LEU A 52 -2.05 5.48 -8.76
CA LEU A 52 -2.18 5.46 -10.22
C LEU A 52 -2.25 4.04 -10.80
N ILE A 53 -1.42 3.11 -10.29
CA ILE A 53 -1.46 1.69 -10.69
C ILE A 53 -2.83 1.07 -10.37
N ILE A 54 -3.31 1.28 -9.14
CA ILE A 54 -4.56 0.69 -8.66
C ILE A 54 -5.75 1.25 -9.43
N ASP A 55 -5.84 2.56 -9.61
CA ASP A 55 -6.91 3.22 -10.35
C ASP A 55 -6.95 2.71 -11.80
N LYS A 56 -5.77 2.64 -12.47
CA LYS A 56 -5.67 2.10 -13.82
C LYS A 56 -6.09 0.63 -13.90
N ALA A 57 -5.75 -0.16 -12.92
CA ALA A 57 -6.14 -1.57 -12.88
C ALA A 57 -7.67 -1.73 -12.74
N TYR A 58 -8.31 -0.90 -11.90
CA TYR A 58 -9.77 -0.92 -11.71
C TYR A 58 -10.53 -0.44 -12.95
N GLU A 59 -10.04 0.57 -13.67
CA GLU A 59 -10.64 1.03 -14.94
C GLU A 59 -10.80 -0.09 -15.99
N LEU A 60 -9.91 -1.09 -15.94
CA LEU A 60 -9.92 -2.20 -16.90
C LEU A 60 -10.82 -3.36 -16.46
N THR A 61 -11.48 -3.25 -15.30
CA THR A 61 -12.40 -4.28 -14.79
C THR A 61 -13.54 -4.54 -15.79
N GLY A 62 -13.89 -5.80 -16.01
CA GLY A 62 -14.92 -6.19 -16.96
C GLY A 62 -14.41 -6.44 -18.37
N ILE A 63 -13.20 -5.99 -18.75
CA ILE A 63 -12.60 -6.30 -20.05
C ILE A 63 -12.30 -7.80 -20.14
N LYS A 64 -12.61 -8.38 -21.30
CA LYS A 64 -12.49 -9.85 -21.53
C LYS A 64 -11.02 -10.30 -21.49
N TYR A 65 -10.82 -11.49 -20.94
CA TYR A 65 -9.55 -12.19 -21.12
C TYR A 65 -9.38 -12.64 -22.59
N LYS A 66 -8.18 -12.43 -23.12
CA LYS A 66 -7.74 -12.98 -24.42
C LYS A 66 -6.28 -13.39 -24.33
N LEU A 67 -5.96 -14.62 -24.67
CA LEU A 67 -4.59 -15.09 -24.72
C LEU A 67 -3.77 -14.28 -25.73
N GLY A 68 -2.65 -13.69 -25.28
CA GLY A 68 -1.82 -12.78 -26.07
C GLY A 68 -2.45 -11.43 -26.35
N GLY A 69 -3.63 -11.14 -25.81
CA GLY A 69 -4.27 -9.83 -25.90
C GLY A 69 -3.56 -8.82 -25.02
N SER A 70 -3.42 -7.59 -25.51
CA SER A 70 -2.62 -6.52 -24.90
C SER A 70 -3.26 -5.13 -24.93
N ARG A 71 -4.53 -5.03 -25.33
CA ARG A 71 -5.26 -3.77 -25.46
C ARG A 71 -6.72 -3.91 -24.99
N PRO A 72 -7.33 -2.81 -24.49
CA PRO A 72 -8.72 -2.83 -24.04
C PRO A 72 -9.70 -3.36 -25.09
N GLU A 73 -9.53 -3.00 -26.36
CA GLU A 73 -10.42 -3.34 -27.46
C GLU A 73 -10.37 -4.84 -27.79
N THR A 74 -9.22 -5.46 -27.59
CA THR A 74 -9.00 -6.87 -27.92
C THR A 74 -9.10 -7.80 -26.72
N GLY A 75 -8.93 -7.25 -25.52
CA GLY A 75 -8.81 -7.99 -24.26
C GLY A 75 -7.34 -8.22 -23.87
N PHE A 76 -7.13 -8.77 -22.69
CA PHE A 76 -5.81 -8.99 -22.10
C PHE A 76 -5.60 -10.43 -21.67
N ASP A 77 -4.36 -10.92 -21.73
CA ASP A 77 -3.92 -11.99 -20.85
C ASP A 77 -3.38 -11.43 -19.52
N CYS A 78 -3.02 -12.32 -18.57
CA CYS A 78 -2.64 -11.90 -17.22
C CYS A 78 -1.39 -11.00 -17.18
N SER A 79 -0.37 -11.31 -17.97
CA SER A 79 0.88 -10.56 -17.98
C SER A 79 0.78 -9.27 -18.81
N GLN A 80 0.03 -9.30 -19.90
CA GLN A 80 -0.20 -8.11 -20.72
C GLN A 80 -1.10 -7.09 -20.01
N PHE A 81 -2.05 -7.55 -19.17
CA PHE A 81 -2.81 -6.68 -18.29
C PHE A 81 -1.89 -5.92 -17.33
N VAL A 82 -1.01 -6.63 -16.61
CA VAL A 82 -0.03 -6.01 -15.69
C VAL A 82 0.86 -5.03 -16.43
N LYS A 83 1.45 -5.47 -17.55
CA LYS A 83 2.31 -4.60 -18.38
C LYS A 83 1.59 -3.31 -18.78
N TYR A 84 0.38 -3.41 -19.30
CA TYR A 84 -0.41 -2.26 -19.74
C TYR A 84 -0.72 -1.30 -18.58
N VAL A 85 -1.09 -1.83 -17.41
CA VAL A 85 -1.36 -1.01 -16.23
C VAL A 85 -0.14 -0.16 -15.84
N PHE A 86 1.03 -0.78 -15.71
CA PHE A 86 2.26 -0.08 -15.34
C PHE A 86 2.74 0.90 -16.41
N GLU A 87 2.60 0.55 -17.68
CA GLU A 87 2.93 1.43 -18.80
C GLU A 87 2.03 2.67 -18.81
N GLN A 88 0.72 2.52 -18.61
CA GLN A 88 -0.23 3.64 -18.61
C GLN A 88 -0.15 4.48 -17.33
N ALA A 89 0.09 3.87 -16.18
CA ALA A 89 0.15 4.57 -14.90
C ALA A 89 1.48 5.32 -14.70
N LEU A 90 2.60 4.69 -15.07
CA LEU A 90 3.94 5.16 -14.70
C LEU A 90 4.89 5.31 -15.90
N ASN A 91 4.44 5.08 -17.12
CA ASN A 91 5.29 4.98 -18.31
C ASN A 91 6.42 3.93 -18.17
N LEU A 92 6.18 2.89 -17.37
CA LEU A 92 7.13 1.83 -17.05
C LEU A 92 6.90 0.59 -17.91
N SER A 93 7.87 0.26 -18.75
CA SER A 93 7.79 -0.92 -19.63
C SER A 93 8.21 -2.17 -18.89
N LEU A 94 7.28 -3.11 -18.72
CA LEU A 94 7.51 -4.40 -18.05
C LEU A 94 7.66 -5.54 -19.06
N PRO A 95 8.38 -6.64 -18.71
CA PRO A 95 8.50 -7.81 -19.56
C PRO A 95 7.16 -8.53 -19.78
N PRO A 96 6.98 -9.22 -20.93
CA PRO A 96 5.67 -9.68 -21.39
C PRO A 96 5.17 -10.99 -20.76
N SER A 97 5.87 -11.57 -19.79
CA SER A 97 5.45 -12.86 -19.21
C SER A 97 5.45 -12.85 -17.69
N ALA A 98 4.51 -13.58 -17.08
CA ALA A 98 4.44 -13.70 -15.63
C ALA A 98 5.75 -14.25 -15.03
N ARG A 99 6.43 -15.18 -15.71
CA ARG A 99 7.72 -15.71 -15.28
C ARG A 99 8.84 -14.67 -15.33
N SER A 100 8.85 -13.79 -16.31
CA SER A 100 9.86 -12.72 -16.39
C SER A 100 9.56 -11.65 -15.34
N LEU A 101 8.30 -11.29 -15.15
CA LEU A 101 7.83 -10.38 -14.09
C LEU A 101 8.25 -10.87 -12.70
N SER A 102 8.18 -12.17 -12.42
CA SER A 102 8.55 -12.73 -11.11
C SER A 102 10.05 -12.65 -10.78
N LYS A 103 10.87 -12.14 -11.68
CA LYS A 103 12.30 -11.91 -11.49
C LYS A 103 12.66 -10.43 -11.36
N MET A 104 11.66 -9.56 -11.41
CA MET A 104 11.85 -8.11 -11.29
C MET A 104 11.64 -7.64 -9.86
N GLY A 105 12.38 -6.61 -9.50
CA GLY A 105 12.24 -5.94 -8.21
C GLY A 105 12.56 -6.83 -7.01
N GLU A 106 12.06 -6.42 -5.86
CA GLU A 106 12.27 -7.10 -4.59
C GLU A 106 11.28 -8.25 -4.40
N THR A 107 11.77 -9.40 -3.88
CA THR A 107 10.89 -10.51 -3.48
C THR A 107 10.17 -10.18 -2.17
N ILE A 108 8.84 -10.24 -2.18
CA ILE A 108 7.98 -9.90 -1.04
C ILE A 108 7.36 -11.18 -0.45
N LYS A 109 7.36 -11.28 0.87
CA LYS A 109 6.65 -12.33 1.59
C LYS A 109 5.15 -12.06 1.60
N PHE A 110 4.35 -13.11 1.80
CA PHE A 110 2.88 -12.99 1.82
C PHE A 110 2.38 -12.01 2.87
N GLU A 111 2.98 -12.03 4.05
CA GLU A 111 2.67 -11.15 5.19
C GLU A 111 3.04 -9.67 4.98
N ASP A 112 3.99 -9.39 4.07
CA ASP A 112 4.52 -8.05 3.79
C ASP A 112 3.91 -7.41 2.52
N LEU A 113 2.86 -8.03 1.96
CA LEU A 113 2.19 -7.56 0.75
C LEU A 113 1.60 -6.16 0.94
N GLN A 114 1.90 -5.27 -0.03
CA GLN A 114 1.36 -3.92 -0.11
C GLN A 114 0.67 -3.70 -1.46
N PRO A 115 -0.35 -2.82 -1.54
CA PRO A 115 -0.97 -2.47 -2.81
C PRO A 115 0.08 -2.08 -3.86
N GLY A 116 -0.11 -2.57 -5.10
CA GLY A 116 0.85 -2.41 -6.19
C GLY A 116 1.80 -3.60 -6.38
N ASP A 117 1.97 -4.47 -5.39
CA ASP A 117 2.80 -5.68 -5.52
C ASP A 117 2.23 -6.64 -6.57
N LEU A 118 3.11 -7.29 -7.30
CA LEU A 118 2.76 -8.36 -8.23
C LEU A 118 2.67 -9.70 -7.48
N VAL A 119 1.53 -10.36 -7.57
CA VAL A 119 1.29 -11.67 -6.94
C VAL A 119 1.26 -12.77 -8.00
N PHE A 120 1.97 -13.86 -7.76
CA PHE A 120 2.16 -14.93 -8.73
C PHE A 120 1.55 -16.25 -8.28
N PHE A 121 1.07 -17.00 -9.27
CA PHE A 121 0.37 -18.26 -9.01
C PHE A 121 0.77 -19.37 -9.98
N ASN A 122 0.61 -20.60 -9.51
CA ASN A 122 0.75 -21.83 -10.29
C ASN A 122 -0.63 -22.30 -10.80
N THR A 123 -1.07 -21.80 -11.95
CA THR A 123 -2.39 -22.14 -12.51
C THR A 123 -2.34 -23.18 -13.64
N ARG A 124 -1.16 -23.37 -14.27
CA ARG A 124 -0.97 -24.27 -15.43
C ARG A 124 0.07 -25.36 -15.16
N LYS A 125 0.12 -25.91 -13.94
CA LYS A 125 1.13 -26.91 -13.50
C LYS A 125 2.58 -26.42 -13.64
N SER A 126 2.79 -25.10 -13.77
CA SER A 126 4.08 -24.45 -13.92
C SER A 126 4.17 -23.28 -12.95
N ARG A 127 5.34 -23.13 -12.32
CA ARG A 127 5.60 -21.98 -11.41
C ARG A 127 5.52 -20.68 -12.19
N PHE A 128 4.99 -19.64 -11.53
CA PHE A 128 4.85 -18.30 -12.11
C PHE A 128 4.10 -18.30 -13.45
N SER A 129 3.04 -19.11 -13.57
CA SER A 129 2.25 -19.21 -14.80
C SER A 129 1.09 -18.23 -14.87
N HIS A 130 0.85 -17.47 -13.79
CA HIS A 130 -0.18 -16.47 -13.69
C HIS A 130 0.26 -15.33 -12.77
N VAL A 131 -0.23 -14.11 -13.03
CA VAL A 131 0.10 -12.90 -12.29
C VAL A 131 -1.13 -12.02 -12.13
N GLY A 132 -1.19 -11.28 -11.02
CA GLY A 132 -2.12 -10.19 -10.75
C GLY A 132 -1.46 -9.08 -9.97
N ILE A 133 -2.17 -7.99 -9.75
CA ILE A 133 -1.75 -6.84 -8.95
C ILE A 133 -2.49 -6.90 -7.62
N TYR A 134 -1.76 -6.89 -6.51
CA TYR A 134 -2.35 -6.83 -5.18
C TYR A 134 -2.94 -5.43 -4.93
N VAL A 135 -4.17 -5.37 -4.44
CA VAL A 135 -4.91 -4.11 -4.24
C VAL A 135 -5.20 -3.80 -2.77
N GLY A 136 -4.62 -4.59 -1.86
CA GLY A 136 -4.89 -4.48 -0.42
C GLY A 136 -5.98 -5.45 0.05
N ASN A 137 -6.24 -5.49 1.36
CA ASN A 137 -7.32 -6.27 1.98
C ASN A 137 -7.36 -7.76 1.59
N ASN A 138 -6.21 -8.38 1.35
CA ASN A 138 -6.09 -9.74 0.81
C ASN A 138 -6.79 -9.93 -0.55
N GLU A 139 -6.86 -8.89 -1.36
CA GLU A 139 -7.45 -8.92 -2.70
C GLU A 139 -6.43 -8.59 -3.76
N PHE A 140 -6.64 -9.11 -4.97
CA PHE A 140 -5.84 -8.84 -6.14
C PHE A 140 -6.71 -8.75 -7.39
N ILE A 141 -6.30 -7.91 -8.34
CA ILE A 141 -6.96 -7.74 -9.63
C ILE A 141 -6.14 -8.44 -10.72
N HIS A 142 -6.82 -9.14 -11.63
CA HIS A 142 -6.16 -9.91 -12.68
C HIS A 142 -7.05 -10.19 -13.89
N ALA A 143 -6.44 -10.57 -15.02
CA ALA A 143 -7.10 -11.16 -16.17
C ALA A 143 -7.04 -12.71 -16.05
N PRO A 144 -8.12 -13.40 -15.66
CA PRO A 144 -8.01 -14.78 -15.16
C PRO A 144 -7.78 -15.84 -16.25
N ARG A 145 -8.69 -15.96 -17.22
CA ARG A 145 -8.64 -16.97 -18.30
C ARG A 145 -9.74 -16.75 -19.33
N THR A 146 -9.66 -17.44 -20.46
CA THR A 146 -10.69 -17.45 -21.51
C THR A 146 -12.10 -17.65 -20.93
N GLY A 147 -13.05 -16.88 -21.41
CA GLY A 147 -14.44 -16.87 -20.96
C GLY A 147 -14.69 -16.08 -19.68
N LYS A 148 -13.70 -15.39 -19.17
CA LYS A 148 -13.80 -14.50 -17.99
C LYS A 148 -13.32 -13.09 -18.33
N THR A 149 -13.61 -12.16 -17.43
CA THR A 149 -13.20 -10.76 -17.50
C THR A 149 -12.19 -10.44 -16.41
N ILE A 150 -11.45 -9.34 -16.57
CA ILE A 150 -10.62 -8.74 -15.52
C ILE A 150 -11.52 -8.47 -14.31
N ARG A 151 -11.06 -8.87 -13.15
CA ARG A 151 -11.81 -8.78 -11.90
C ARG A 151 -10.92 -8.85 -10.67
N VAL A 152 -11.47 -8.43 -9.55
CA VAL A 152 -10.88 -8.62 -8.22
C VAL A 152 -11.24 -10.01 -7.69
N GLU A 153 -10.27 -10.67 -7.07
CA GLU A 153 -10.46 -11.93 -6.33
C GLU A 153 -9.68 -11.92 -5.02
N SER A 154 -10.17 -12.67 -4.03
CA SER A 154 -9.51 -12.75 -2.72
C SER A 154 -8.39 -13.80 -2.75
N LEU A 155 -7.20 -13.41 -2.22
CA LEU A 155 -6.05 -14.29 -1.97
C LEU A 155 -6.36 -15.39 -0.97
N THR A 156 -7.31 -15.15 -0.04
CA THR A 156 -7.68 -16.11 1.01
C THR A 156 -8.56 -17.25 0.50
N LYS A 157 -9.09 -17.14 -0.73
CA LYS A 157 -9.79 -18.28 -1.36
C LYS A 157 -8.82 -19.43 -1.50
N ASN A 158 -9.26 -20.61 -1.06
CA ASN A 158 -8.49 -21.86 -1.07
C ASN A 158 -7.84 -22.18 -2.42
N TYR A 159 -8.51 -21.82 -3.53
CA TYR A 159 -7.97 -21.98 -4.88
C TYR A 159 -6.69 -21.19 -5.09
N TRP A 160 -6.66 -19.89 -4.69
CA TRP A 160 -5.50 -18.99 -4.87
C TRP A 160 -4.43 -19.24 -3.83
N LEU A 161 -4.82 -19.45 -2.57
CA LEU A 161 -3.90 -19.72 -1.48
C LEU A 161 -3.00 -20.94 -1.77
N LYS A 162 -3.58 -22.04 -2.25
CA LYS A 162 -2.84 -23.27 -2.63
C LYS A 162 -1.94 -23.10 -3.87
N ARG A 163 -2.12 -22.03 -4.64
CA ARG A 163 -1.40 -21.77 -5.90
C ARG A 163 -0.45 -20.59 -5.82
N PHE A 164 -0.45 -19.87 -4.71
CA PHE A 164 0.46 -18.75 -4.51
C PHE A 164 1.92 -19.23 -4.61
N ASN A 165 2.72 -18.55 -5.44
CA ASN A 165 4.12 -18.88 -5.70
C ASN A 165 5.11 -17.84 -5.18
N GLY A 166 4.64 -16.69 -4.72
CA GLY A 166 5.43 -15.56 -4.29
C GLY A 166 4.90 -14.24 -4.82
N ALA A 167 5.54 -13.18 -4.43
CA ALA A 167 5.24 -11.82 -4.88
C ALA A 167 6.53 -11.03 -5.11
N THR A 168 6.44 -9.97 -5.93
CA THR A 168 7.52 -9.00 -6.11
C THR A 168 6.99 -7.58 -6.07
N ARG A 169 7.79 -6.66 -5.55
CA ARG A 169 7.58 -5.21 -5.62
C ARG A 169 8.48 -4.64 -6.69
N VAL A 170 7.88 -3.97 -7.67
CA VAL A 170 8.61 -3.30 -8.75
C VAL A 170 8.78 -1.85 -8.38
N ASP A 171 10.01 -1.43 -8.09
CA ASP A 171 10.32 0.00 -7.91
C ASP A 171 10.56 0.64 -9.28
N PRO A 172 9.77 1.68 -9.66
CA PRO A 172 9.97 2.39 -10.92
C PRO A 172 11.38 2.99 -11.06
N LYS A 173 12.03 3.33 -9.96
CA LYS A 173 13.36 3.95 -9.95
C LYS A 173 14.49 2.96 -10.24
N GLU A 174 14.29 1.69 -9.93
CA GLU A 174 15.30 0.65 -10.18
C GLU A 174 15.19 0.03 -11.59
N THR A 175 14.14 0.40 -12.34
CA THR A 175 13.79 -0.22 -13.62
C THR A 175 14.10 0.71 -14.81
N LEU A 176 14.53 1.95 -14.56
CA LEU A 176 15.02 2.93 -15.51
C LEU A 176 16.52 2.86 -15.58
#